data_5527bbf8ad18a7a1803bfc0f3551f9ba
#
_entry.id   5527bbf8ad18a7a1803bfc0f3551f9ba
#
_cell.length_a   1.000
_cell.length_b   1.000
_cell.length_c   1.000
_cell.angle_alpha   90.00
_cell.angle_beta   90.00
_cell.angle_gamma   90.00
#
_symmetry.space_group_name_H-M   'P 1'
#
loop_
_entity.id
_entity.type
_entity.pdbx_description
1 polymer ?
#
loop_
_entity_poly.entity_id
_entity_poly.type
_entity_poly.pdbx_seq_one_letter_code
_entity_poly.pdbx_strand_id
1 'polypeptide(L)'
;MGEAGVEKRRFPRYACDLRVTVYMDTGVAQTRIAQISRGGCLIFPALPSYKTPEVKVSFALKEGDPPINCKGEIVYNIKDRGTGVAFTEISMYNQERITEFFQSQPAEKPAGS
;
A
#
# COMPACT_ATOMS: atom_id res chain seq x y z
N MET A 1 -9.57 -19.70 -15.24
CA MET A 1 -8.85 -19.47 -15.15
C MET A 1 -8.14 -19.50 -14.00
N GLY A 2 -7.92 -20.31 -13.68
CA GLY A 2 -7.29 -20.43 -12.60
C GLY A 2 -6.37 -19.40 -12.26
N GLU A 3 -6.16 -18.76 -13.14
CA GLU A 3 -5.35 -17.81 -12.90
C GLU A 3 -5.79 -16.89 -11.96
N ALA A 4 -6.92 -16.89 -11.54
CA ALA A 4 -7.37 -15.95 -10.62
C ALA A 4 -6.43 -15.94 -9.47
N GLY A 5 -6.06 -17.03 -8.98
CA GLY A 5 -5.20 -17.03 -7.86
C GLY A 5 -3.84 -16.54 -8.22
N VAL A 6 -3.43 -16.85 -9.37
CA VAL A 6 -2.15 -16.47 -9.78
C VAL A 6 -2.11 -15.00 -9.97
N GLU A 7 -3.17 -14.44 -10.49
CA GLU A 7 -3.18 -13.07 -10.69
C GLU A 7 -3.03 -12.29 -9.46
N LYS A 8 -3.54 -12.73 -8.36
CA LYS A 8 -3.42 -11.99 -7.18
C LYS A 8 -2.00 -11.86 -6.76
N ARG A 9 -1.13 -12.71 -7.24
CA ARG A 9 0.22 -12.64 -6.85
C ARG A 9 1.10 -12.10 -7.93
N ARG A 10 0.48 -11.46 -8.93
CA ARG A 10 1.25 -10.95 -9.98
C ARG A 10 2.34 -10.03 -9.51
N PHE A 11 2.14 -9.25 -8.49
CA PHE A 11 3.15 -8.33 -8.03
C PHE A 11 3.70 -8.77 -6.68
N PRO A 12 5.02 -8.72 -6.51
CA PRO A 12 5.58 -9.06 -5.21
C PRO A 12 5.14 -8.08 -4.15
N ARG A 13 4.98 -8.58 -2.95
CA ARG A 13 4.64 -7.76 -1.81
C ARG A 13 5.85 -7.61 -0.94
N TYR A 14 6.09 -6.41 -0.48
CA TYR A 14 7.25 -6.12 0.34
C TYR A 14 6.82 -5.69 1.73
N ALA A 15 7.39 -6.32 2.75
CA ALA A 15 7.13 -5.89 4.12
C ALA A 15 7.82 -4.57 4.35
N CYS A 16 7.20 -3.66 5.05
CA CYS A 16 7.76 -2.35 5.25
C CYS A 16 7.14 -1.68 6.46
N ASP A 17 7.50 -0.43 6.70
CA ASP A 17 6.93 0.32 7.79
C ASP A 17 6.99 1.77 7.34
N LEU A 18 6.06 2.17 6.49
CA LEU A 18 6.04 3.50 5.93
C LEU A 18 4.90 4.31 6.50
N ARG A 19 5.15 5.56 6.80
CA ARG A 19 4.06 6.41 7.24
C ARG A 19 3.19 6.72 6.06
N VAL A 20 1.89 6.76 6.26
CA VAL A 20 0.96 7.05 5.19
C VAL A 20 -0.13 7.97 5.69
N THR A 21 -0.54 8.89 4.84
CA THR A 21 -1.69 9.73 5.10
C THR A 21 -2.78 9.25 4.18
N VAL A 22 -3.94 8.94 4.73
CA VAL A 22 -5.06 8.43 3.96
C VAL A 22 -6.19 9.44 4.02
N TYR A 23 -6.66 9.88 2.86
CA TYR A 23 -7.73 10.85 2.79
C TYR A 23 -9.01 10.09 2.46
N MET A 24 -9.92 10.02 3.42
CA MET A 24 -11.17 9.31 3.26
C MET A 24 -12.30 10.30 3.18
N ASP A 25 -13.49 9.83 2.83
CA ASP A 25 -14.65 10.70 2.80
C ASP A 25 -15.00 11.23 4.17
N THR A 26 -14.59 10.57 5.24
CA THR A 26 -14.92 11.00 6.59
C THR A 26 -13.79 11.79 7.24
N GLY A 27 -12.66 11.92 6.59
CA GLY A 27 -11.56 12.67 7.17
C GLY A 27 -10.22 12.10 6.79
N VAL A 28 -9.20 12.50 7.52
CA VAL A 28 -7.83 12.13 7.21
C VAL A 28 -7.27 11.28 8.32
N ALA A 29 -6.61 10.20 8.00
CA ALA A 29 -5.98 9.34 8.97
C ALA A 29 -4.50 9.25 8.70
N GLN A 30 -3.69 9.27 9.75
CA GLN A 30 -2.26 9.07 9.59
C GLN A 30 -1.95 7.74 10.24
N THR A 31 -1.36 6.86 9.50
CA THR A 31 -1.11 5.50 9.99
C THR A 31 0.13 4.96 9.28
N ARG A 32 0.24 3.66 9.09
CA ARG A 32 1.43 3.10 8.52
C ARG A 32 1.09 2.03 7.50
N ILE A 33 1.96 1.86 6.52
CA ILE A 33 1.83 0.78 5.56
C ILE A 33 2.74 -0.33 6.04
N ALA A 34 2.18 -1.51 6.21
CA ALA A 34 2.93 -2.68 6.67
C ALA A 34 3.39 -3.56 5.52
N GLN A 35 2.71 -3.51 4.39
CA GLN A 35 3.12 -4.23 3.19
C GLN A 35 2.72 -3.40 2.00
N ILE A 36 3.51 -3.44 0.93
CA ILE A 36 3.21 -2.67 -0.26
C ILE A 36 3.62 -3.45 -1.49
N SER A 37 2.91 -3.23 -2.59
CA SER A 37 3.27 -3.75 -3.87
C SER A 37 2.94 -2.68 -4.90
N ARG A 38 3.17 -2.97 -6.18
CA ARG A 38 2.80 -2.02 -7.23
C ARG A 38 1.30 -1.83 -7.31
N GLY A 39 0.52 -2.77 -6.83
CA GLY A 39 -0.93 -2.73 -6.97
C GLY A 39 -1.71 -2.37 -5.72
N GLY A 40 -1.05 -2.23 -4.60
CA GLY A 40 -1.80 -1.91 -3.39
C GLY A 40 -0.96 -1.99 -2.14
N CYS A 41 -1.61 -1.82 -1.00
CA CYS A 41 -0.87 -1.85 0.27
C CYS A 41 -1.76 -2.36 1.38
N LEU A 42 -1.12 -2.79 2.45
CA LEU A 42 -1.80 -3.16 3.68
C LEU A 42 -1.47 -2.11 4.71
N ILE A 43 -2.48 -1.49 5.27
CA ILE A 43 -2.33 -0.43 6.25
C ILE A 43 -2.64 -1.01 7.61
N PHE A 44 -1.79 -0.72 8.57
CA PHE A 44 -2.00 -1.20 9.94
C PHE A 44 -1.46 -0.13 10.89
N PRO A 45 -2.24 0.22 11.89
CA PRO A 45 -3.54 -0.31 12.29
C PRO A 45 -4.63 0.00 11.27
N ALA A 46 -5.73 -0.69 11.37
CA ALA A 46 -6.81 -0.52 10.43
C ALA A 46 -7.38 0.88 10.48
N LEU A 47 -7.92 1.32 9.36
CA LEU A 47 -8.49 2.66 9.30
C LEU A 47 -9.77 2.75 10.11
N PRO A 48 -10.11 3.92 10.57
CA PRO A 48 -11.38 4.09 11.26
C PRO A 48 -12.53 3.96 10.25
N SER A 49 -13.73 4.07 10.70
CA SER A 49 -14.86 3.85 9.82
C SER A 49 -14.90 4.85 8.68
N TYR A 50 -15.45 4.46 7.58
CA TYR A 50 -15.56 5.27 6.40
C TYR A 50 -16.91 4.98 5.75
N LYS A 51 -17.36 5.83 4.84
CA LYS A 51 -18.63 5.63 4.18
C LYS A 51 -18.46 5.09 2.79
N THR A 52 -17.44 5.55 2.06
CA THR A 52 -17.21 5.02 0.73
C THR A 52 -15.80 4.47 0.67
N PRO A 53 -15.55 3.49 -0.17
CA PRO A 53 -14.23 2.84 -0.19
C PRO A 53 -13.15 3.61 -0.92
N GLU A 54 -13.49 4.67 -1.64
CA GLU A 54 -12.47 5.40 -2.37
C GLU A 54 -11.62 6.23 -1.44
N VAL A 55 -10.32 6.17 -1.61
CA VAL A 55 -9.39 6.93 -0.77
C VAL A 55 -8.26 7.46 -1.62
N LYS A 56 -7.56 8.43 -1.09
CA LYS A 56 -6.31 8.87 -1.68
C LYS A 56 -5.25 8.58 -0.64
N VAL A 57 -4.09 8.13 -1.06
CA VAL A 57 -3.00 7.83 -0.13
C VAL A 57 -1.76 8.59 -0.53
N SER A 58 -0.99 8.99 0.47
CA SER A 58 0.23 9.73 0.24
C SER A 58 1.29 9.16 1.17
N PHE A 59 2.42 8.75 0.62
CA PHE A 59 3.49 8.19 1.43
C PHE A 59 4.83 8.38 0.75
N ALA A 60 5.90 8.44 1.50
CA ALA A 60 7.23 8.53 0.95
C ALA A 60 7.96 7.23 1.19
N LEU A 61 8.75 6.79 0.22
CA LEU A 61 9.48 5.54 0.37
C LEU A 61 10.63 5.71 1.35
N LYS A 62 11.24 6.87 1.39
CA LYS A 62 12.20 7.13 2.42
C LYS A 62 12.17 8.60 2.71
N GLU A 63 12.69 8.96 3.85
CA GLU A 63 12.63 10.32 4.30
C GLU A 63 13.32 11.23 3.32
N GLY A 64 12.71 12.34 2.99
CA GLY A 64 13.29 13.26 2.05
C GLY A 64 12.89 13.04 0.63
N ASP A 65 12.31 11.89 0.30
CA ASP A 65 11.88 11.66 -1.06
C ASP A 65 10.55 12.34 -1.33
N PRO A 66 10.28 12.68 -2.57
CA PRO A 66 8.96 13.19 -2.91
C PRO A 66 7.91 12.12 -2.60
N PRO A 67 6.78 12.49 -2.06
CA PRO A 67 5.78 11.49 -1.71
C PRO A 67 5.13 10.90 -2.96
N ILE A 68 4.67 9.70 -2.83
CA ILE A 68 3.87 9.06 -3.85
C ILE A 68 2.42 9.33 -3.49
N ASN A 69 1.67 9.93 -4.41
CA ASN A 69 0.27 10.22 -4.22
C ASN A 69 -0.51 9.39 -5.21
N CYS A 70 -1.49 8.66 -4.74
CA CYS A 70 -2.29 7.85 -5.65
C CYS A 70 -3.68 7.66 -5.10
N LYS A 71 -4.57 7.12 -5.90
CA LYS A 71 -5.91 6.82 -5.47
C LYS A 71 -6.04 5.33 -5.27
N GLY A 72 -6.90 4.94 -4.40
CA GLY A 72 -7.13 3.53 -4.14
C GLY A 72 -8.52 3.25 -3.69
N GLU A 73 -8.78 1.98 -3.47
CA GLU A 73 -10.07 1.55 -3.00
C GLU A 73 -9.86 0.58 -1.86
N ILE A 74 -10.58 0.76 -0.76
CA ILE A 74 -10.47 -0.15 0.37
C ILE A 74 -11.15 -1.44 -0.03
N VAL A 75 -10.42 -2.54 0.02
CA VAL A 75 -10.97 -3.84 -0.33
C VAL A 75 -11.34 -4.64 0.90
N TYR A 76 -10.80 -4.35 2.05
CA TYR A 76 -11.27 -4.88 3.32
C TYR A 76 -10.74 -4.01 4.44
N ASN A 77 -11.43 -4.04 5.56
CA ASN A 77 -11.01 -3.26 6.71
C ASN A 77 -11.35 -4.07 7.95
N ILE A 78 -10.39 -4.74 8.52
CA ILE A 78 -10.60 -5.63 9.64
C ILE A 78 -9.81 -5.11 10.82
N LYS A 79 -10.51 -4.79 11.89
CA LYS A 79 -9.91 -4.11 13.00
C LYS A 79 -8.59 -4.66 13.48
N ASP A 80 -8.47 -5.92 13.62
CA ASP A 80 -7.24 -6.48 14.15
C ASP A 80 -6.28 -6.96 13.09
N ARG A 81 -6.62 -6.80 11.83
CA ARG A 81 -5.78 -7.24 10.75
C ARG A 81 -5.30 -6.12 9.85
N GLY A 82 -5.97 -5.01 9.83
CA GLY A 82 -5.56 -3.88 9.01
C GLY A 82 -6.53 -3.60 7.88
N THR A 83 -6.14 -2.69 7.00
CA THR A 83 -6.96 -2.26 5.88
C THR A 83 -6.22 -2.55 4.60
N GLY A 84 -6.83 -3.33 3.73
CA GLY A 84 -6.25 -3.61 2.42
C GLY A 84 -6.74 -2.58 1.43
N VAL A 85 -5.81 -1.97 0.68
CA VAL A 85 -6.16 -0.96 -0.31
C VAL A 85 -5.59 -1.38 -1.65
N ALA A 86 -6.44 -1.38 -2.67
CA ALA A 86 -5.99 -1.64 -4.03
C ALA A 86 -5.80 -0.29 -4.69
N PHE A 87 -4.66 -0.05 -5.34
CA PHE A 87 -4.44 1.21 -6.01
C PHE A 87 -5.25 1.22 -7.30
N THR A 88 -6.05 2.26 -7.49
CA THR A 88 -6.88 2.37 -8.67
C THR A 88 -6.31 3.41 -9.64
N GLU A 89 -5.53 4.36 -9.14
CA GLU A 89 -4.89 5.31 -10.02
C GLU A 89 -3.51 5.59 -9.49
N ILE A 90 -2.50 5.03 -10.07
CA ILE A 90 -1.13 5.25 -9.66
C ILE A 90 -0.31 5.28 -10.95
N SER A 91 0.60 6.24 -11.09
CA SER A 91 1.36 6.35 -12.31
C SER A 91 2.36 5.21 -12.45
N MET A 92 2.71 4.86 -13.66
CA MET A 92 3.69 3.84 -13.87
C MET A 92 5.02 4.27 -13.26
N TYR A 93 5.33 5.54 -13.33
CA TYR A 93 6.54 6.05 -12.72
C TYR A 93 6.58 5.72 -11.22
N ASN A 94 5.47 5.94 -10.52
CA ASN A 94 5.43 5.65 -9.10
C ASN A 94 5.43 4.16 -8.82
N GLN A 95 4.81 3.37 -9.69
CA GLN A 95 4.85 1.94 -9.50
C GLN A 95 6.29 1.44 -9.63
N GLU A 96 7.06 2.02 -10.55
CA GLU A 96 8.43 1.61 -10.68
C GLU A 96 9.29 2.10 -9.53
N ARG A 97 8.98 3.25 -8.96
CA ARG A 97 9.69 3.69 -7.78
C ARG A 97 9.55 2.68 -6.65
N ILE A 98 8.34 2.15 -6.47
CA ILE A 98 8.10 1.16 -5.42
C ILE A 98 8.94 -0.07 -5.70
N THR A 99 8.88 -0.58 -6.91
CA THR A 99 9.60 -1.80 -7.23
C THR A 99 11.10 -1.60 -7.08
N GLU A 100 11.64 -0.53 -7.62
CA GLU A 100 13.05 -0.32 -7.54
C GLU A 100 13.53 -0.10 -6.12
N PHE A 101 12.78 0.60 -5.32
CA PHE A 101 13.20 0.84 -3.96
C PHE A 101 13.33 -0.46 -3.19
N PHE A 102 12.34 -1.33 -3.30
CA PHE A 102 12.37 -2.55 -2.52
C PHE A 102 13.27 -3.62 -3.12
N GLN A 103 13.42 -3.64 -4.42
CA GLN A 103 14.32 -4.61 -5.00
C GLN A 103 15.77 -4.27 -4.72
N SER A 104 16.08 -3.00 -4.46
CA SER A 104 17.44 -2.65 -4.15
C SER A 104 17.78 -2.82 -2.68
N GLN A 105 16.81 -3.21 -1.85
CA GLN A 105 17.10 -3.39 -0.45
C GLN A 105 17.91 -4.67 -0.25
N PRO A 106 18.77 -4.67 0.68
CA PRO A 106 19.55 -5.87 0.92
C PRO A 106 18.65 -6.91 1.42
N ALA A 107 19.07 -8.02 1.35
CA ALA A 107 18.32 -9.07 1.78
C ALA A 107 17.71 -9.14 3.03
N GLU A 108 17.69 -8.21 3.72
CA GLU A 108 17.09 -8.33 4.93
C GLU A 108 15.77 -8.81 4.76
N LYS A 109 15.31 -8.63 3.73
CA LYS A 109 14.09 -9.00 3.57
C LYS A 109 13.89 -10.35 3.59
N PRO A 110 14.56 -10.92 3.32
CA PRO A 110 14.31 -12.23 3.16
C PRO A 110 13.95 -12.66 4.39
N ALA A 111 14.06 -12.05 5.01
CA ALA A 111 13.78 -12.45 6.05
C ALA A 111 12.79 -13.16 5.89
N GLY A 112 12.63 -13.31 6.00
CA GLY A 112 11.70 -13.84 5.89
C GLY A 112 11.78 -14.48 4.94
N SER A 113 12.35 -14.31 4.71
CA SER A 113 12.39 -14.77 3.72
C SER A 113 12.88 -15.61 3.90
#